data_702b65e768cbeadf44bdc690d4c285ad
#
_entry.id   702b65e768cbeadf44bdc690d4c285ad
#
_cell.length_a   1.000
_cell.length_b   1.000
_cell.length_c   1.000
_cell.angle_alpha   90.00
_cell.angle_beta   90.00
_cell.angle_gamma   90.00
#
_symmetry.space_group_name_H-M   'P 1'
#
loop_
_entity.id
_entity.type
_entity.pdbx_description
1 polymer ?
#
loop_
_entity_poly.entity_id
_entity_poly.type
_entity_poly.pdbx_seq_one_letter_code
_entity_poly.pdbx_strand_id
1 'polypeptide(L)'
;MIKHGSYPTPAVHGEVEVSARSRLIIAIENYIRSRAPGYLEYLDIICKKLLGRGCADLFVDEPDKLRYILVDKLSNDIHTVYFIIKYLFLRPILIKLDKLDVEEELTSLFIQNPEKFKEKLNQMLNQ
;
A
#
# COMPACT_ATOMS: atom_id res chain seq x y z
N MET A 1 -20.80 -0.46 36.82
CA MET A 1 -20.39 -0.46 36.22
C MET A 1 -20.18 -0.92 35.56
N ILE A 2 -19.75 -0.80 36.03
CA ILE A 2 -19.19 -1.08 35.46
C ILE A 2 -19.24 -1.26 34.60
N LYS A 3 -19.44 -1.13 34.17
CA LYS A 3 -19.43 -1.32 33.22
C LYS A 3 -18.73 -1.38 32.55
N HIS A 4 -18.22 -1.26 32.86
CA HIS A 4 -17.21 -1.20 32.25
C HIS A 4 -16.86 -2.07 31.31
N GLY A 5 -17.05 -2.80 31.26
CA GLY A 5 -16.23 -3.74 30.59
C GLY A 5 -16.79 -4.28 29.33
N SER A 6 -18.04 -4.34 29.21
CA SER A 6 -18.68 -4.96 28.04
C SER A 6 -18.72 -4.06 26.83
N TYR A 7 -18.68 -2.78 27.00
CA TYR A 7 -18.87 -1.87 25.88
C TYR A 7 -17.71 -1.85 24.88
N PRO A 8 -16.51 -2.28 25.24
CA PRO A 8 -15.43 -2.25 24.26
C PRO A 8 -15.54 -3.30 23.15
N THR A 9 -16.43 -4.27 23.25
CA THR A 9 -16.45 -5.39 22.34
C THR A 9 -16.64 -4.98 20.87
N PRO A 10 -17.65 -4.17 20.51
CA PRO A 10 -17.79 -3.78 19.10
C PRO A 10 -16.62 -2.92 18.63
N ALA A 11 -16.11 -2.06 19.51
CA ALA A 11 -14.95 -1.25 19.17
C ALA A 11 -13.73 -2.12 18.90
N VAL A 12 -13.59 -3.20 19.67
CA VAL A 12 -12.46 -4.12 19.49
C VAL A 12 -12.53 -4.76 18.10
N HIS A 13 -13.71 -5.16 17.65
CA HIS A 13 -13.85 -5.73 16.31
C HIS A 13 -13.49 -4.74 15.22
N GLY A 14 -14.02 -3.51 15.30
CA GLY A 14 -13.66 -2.48 14.35
C GLY A 14 -12.20 -2.15 14.39
N GLU A 15 -11.63 -2.09 15.59
CA GLU A 15 -10.21 -1.80 15.74
C GLU A 15 -9.35 -2.89 15.14
N VAL A 16 -9.75 -4.16 15.23
CA VAL A 16 -8.99 -5.25 14.63
C VAL A 16 -8.92 -5.11 13.12
N GLU A 17 -10.04 -4.79 12.46
CA GLU A 17 -10.04 -4.61 11.01
C GLU A 17 -9.22 -3.40 10.58
N VAL A 18 -9.42 -2.27 11.24
CA VAL A 18 -8.64 -1.07 10.97
C VAL A 18 -7.17 -1.33 11.29
N SER A 19 -6.91 -2.03 12.38
CA SER A 19 -5.55 -2.33 12.79
C SER A 19 -4.82 -3.21 11.76
N ALA A 20 -5.53 -4.17 11.14
CA ALA A 20 -4.92 -5.02 10.12
C ALA A 20 -4.49 -4.20 8.91
N ARG A 21 -5.36 -3.30 8.45
CA ARG A 21 -5.03 -2.41 7.34
C ARG A 21 -3.90 -1.46 7.73
N SER A 22 -3.97 -0.89 8.92
CA SER A 22 -2.94 0.02 9.41
C SER A 22 -1.59 -0.68 9.54
N ARG A 23 -1.59 -1.93 10.00
CA ARG A 23 -0.34 -2.69 10.10
C ARG A 23 0.26 -2.95 8.72
N LEU A 24 -0.57 -3.21 7.72
CA LEU A 24 -0.09 -3.40 6.36
C LEU A 24 0.58 -2.12 5.84
N ILE A 25 -0.08 -0.99 6.02
CA ILE A 25 0.45 0.29 5.58
C ILE A 25 1.75 0.60 6.30
N ILE A 26 1.79 0.39 7.62
CA ILE A 26 3.01 0.61 8.41
C ILE A 26 4.14 -0.31 7.93
N ALA A 27 3.82 -1.56 7.61
CA ALA A 27 4.84 -2.49 7.11
C ALA A 27 5.43 -1.99 5.78
N ILE A 28 4.59 -1.50 4.88
CA ILE A 28 5.06 -0.93 3.63
C ILE A 28 5.97 0.28 3.90
N GLU A 29 5.51 1.19 4.75
CA GLU A 29 6.25 2.41 5.05
C GLU A 29 7.60 2.10 5.70
N ASN A 30 7.61 1.20 6.65
CA ASN A 30 8.86 0.82 7.32
C ASN A 30 9.84 0.15 6.35
N TYR A 31 9.32 -0.66 5.45
CA TYR A 31 10.16 -1.31 4.45
C TYR A 31 10.80 -0.26 3.53
N ILE A 32 10.01 0.70 3.05
CA ILE A 32 10.53 1.74 2.17
C ILE A 32 11.59 2.58 2.91
N ARG A 33 11.32 2.94 4.16
CA ARG A 33 12.29 3.71 4.95
C ARG A 33 13.59 2.96 5.15
N SER A 34 13.52 1.64 5.31
CA SER A 34 14.73 0.84 5.50
C SER A 34 15.54 0.69 4.21
N ARG A 35 14.88 0.66 3.06
CA ARG A 35 15.54 0.44 1.77
C ARG A 35 15.97 1.74 1.10
N ALA A 36 15.19 2.79 1.26
CA ALA A 36 15.43 4.07 0.60
C ALA A 36 15.15 5.20 1.57
N PRO A 37 16.05 5.45 2.53
CA PRO A 37 15.83 6.49 3.55
C PRO A 37 15.52 7.85 2.92
N GLY A 38 14.48 8.51 3.41
CA GLY A 38 14.04 9.81 2.92
C GLY A 38 13.15 9.77 1.71
N TYR A 39 13.09 8.64 1.00
CA TYR A 39 12.33 8.58 -0.24
C TYR A 39 10.83 8.58 0.00
N LEU A 40 10.37 7.87 1.03
CA LEU A 40 8.95 7.85 1.36
C LEU A 40 8.45 9.23 1.71
N GLU A 41 9.21 9.98 2.50
CA GLU A 41 8.85 11.34 2.87
C GLU A 41 8.75 12.24 1.64
N TYR A 42 9.66 12.07 0.71
CA TYR A 42 9.60 12.81 -0.55
C TYR A 42 8.32 12.48 -1.33
N LEU A 43 8.01 11.20 -1.48
CA LEU A 43 6.80 10.78 -2.18
C LEU A 43 5.54 11.25 -1.46
N ASP A 44 5.54 11.18 -0.13
CA ASP A 44 4.36 11.56 0.64
C ASP A 44 4.04 13.04 0.54
N ILE A 45 5.05 13.88 0.40
CA ILE A 45 4.81 15.32 0.17
C ILE A 45 3.93 15.50 -1.06
N ILE A 46 4.23 14.78 -2.13
CA ILE A 46 3.49 14.87 -3.38
C ILE A 46 2.10 14.26 -3.25
N CYS A 47 2.01 13.06 -2.68
CA CYS A 47 0.74 12.37 -2.53
C CYS A 47 -0.22 13.15 -1.63
N LYS A 48 0.27 13.67 -0.52
CA LYS A 48 -0.58 14.40 0.42
C LYS A 48 -1.02 15.74 -0.15
N LYS A 49 -0.12 16.41 -0.90
CA LYS A 49 -0.47 17.68 -1.52
C LYS A 49 -1.57 17.50 -2.56
N LEU A 50 -1.51 16.45 -3.35
CA LEU A 50 -2.46 16.24 -4.45
C LEU A 50 -3.74 15.56 -4.01
N LEU A 51 -3.67 14.60 -3.10
CA LEU A 51 -4.81 13.77 -2.75
C LEU A 51 -5.07 13.67 -1.25
N GLY A 52 -4.30 14.37 -0.43
CA GLY A 52 -4.53 14.40 1.01
C GLY A 52 -4.19 13.11 1.74
N ARG A 53 -3.53 12.18 1.07
CA ARG A 53 -3.23 10.86 1.63
C ARG A 53 -1.80 10.46 1.32
N GLY A 54 -1.23 9.62 2.18
CA GLY A 54 0.11 9.07 1.94
C GLY A 54 0.13 8.07 0.80
N CYS A 55 1.32 7.87 0.24
CA CYS A 55 1.46 6.99 -0.91
C CYS A 55 1.14 5.54 -0.58
N ALA A 56 1.50 5.06 0.61
CA ALA A 56 1.18 3.70 1.01
C ALA A 56 -0.32 3.48 1.15
N ASP A 57 -1.04 4.48 1.67
CA ASP A 57 -2.49 4.43 1.72
C ASP A 57 -3.09 4.29 0.32
N LEU A 58 -2.61 5.12 -0.61
CA LEU A 58 -3.09 5.07 -1.98
C LEU A 58 -2.77 3.74 -2.64
N PHE A 59 -1.60 3.18 -2.36
CA PHE A 59 -1.23 1.90 -2.96
C PHE A 59 -2.23 0.82 -2.58
N VAL A 60 -2.67 0.80 -1.34
CA VAL A 60 -3.60 -0.21 -0.85
C VAL A 60 -5.03 0.07 -1.31
N ASP A 61 -5.47 1.32 -1.20
CA ASP A 61 -6.88 1.68 -1.41
C ASP A 61 -7.20 2.14 -2.82
N GLU A 62 -6.32 2.90 -3.45
CA GLU A 62 -6.57 3.51 -4.75
C GLU A 62 -5.31 3.49 -5.60
N PRO A 63 -4.87 2.28 -5.99
CA PRO A 63 -3.61 2.16 -6.75
C PRO A 63 -3.61 2.91 -8.08
N ASP A 64 -4.77 3.12 -8.68
CA ASP A 64 -4.86 3.91 -9.91
C ASP A 64 -4.40 5.36 -9.68
N LYS A 65 -4.71 5.91 -8.52
CA LYS A 65 -4.29 7.28 -8.19
C LYS A 65 -2.80 7.36 -7.90
N LEU A 66 -2.26 6.35 -7.23
CA LEU A 66 -0.82 6.30 -7.02
C LEU A 66 -0.09 6.18 -8.36
N ARG A 67 -0.60 5.33 -9.25
CA ARG A 67 -0.01 5.19 -10.58
C ARG A 67 0.02 6.53 -11.32
N TYR A 68 -1.09 7.25 -11.29
CA TYR A 68 -1.17 8.56 -11.91
C TYR A 68 -0.09 9.50 -11.37
N ILE A 69 0.05 9.57 -10.05
CA ILE A 69 1.03 10.45 -9.43
C ILE A 69 2.44 10.07 -9.85
N LEU A 70 2.76 8.77 -9.78
CA LEU A 70 4.10 8.31 -10.10
C LEU A 70 4.46 8.54 -11.56
N VAL A 71 3.53 8.28 -12.47
CA VAL A 71 3.80 8.43 -13.90
C VAL A 71 3.79 9.90 -14.30
N ASP A 72 2.75 10.64 -13.92
CA ASP A 72 2.52 11.98 -14.46
C ASP A 72 3.24 13.07 -13.68
N LYS A 73 3.47 12.88 -12.40
CA LYS A 73 4.02 13.94 -11.55
C LYS A 73 5.47 13.71 -11.15
N LEU A 74 5.95 12.49 -11.20
CA LEU A 74 7.30 12.20 -10.73
C LEU A 74 8.29 11.96 -11.85
N SER A 75 8.07 10.97 -12.70
CA SER A 75 9.16 10.58 -13.57
C SER A 75 8.81 10.49 -15.05
N ASN A 76 7.54 10.33 -15.42
CA ASN A 76 7.15 10.05 -16.80
C ASN A 76 7.86 8.84 -17.40
N ASP A 77 8.53 8.05 -16.56
CA ASP A 77 9.29 6.90 -17.00
C ASP A 77 8.66 5.66 -16.38
N ILE A 78 7.97 4.90 -17.22
CA ILE A 78 7.23 3.74 -16.76
C ILE A 78 8.15 2.68 -16.16
N HIS A 79 9.41 2.62 -16.60
CA HIS A 79 10.35 1.66 -16.05
C HIS A 79 10.73 2.02 -14.60
N THR A 80 10.91 3.31 -14.34
CA THR A 80 11.17 3.77 -12.97
C THR A 80 9.98 3.48 -12.08
N VAL A 81 8.77 3.74 -12.56
CA VAL A 81 7.55 3.44 -11.80
C VAL A 81 7.46 1.94 -11.52
N TYR A 82 7.76 1.10 -12.51
CA TYR A 82 7.77 -0.34 -12.34
C TYR A 82 8.68 -0.75 -11.19
N PHE A 83 9.91 -0.23 -11.17
CA PHE A 83 10.86 -0.57 -10.11
C PHE A 83 10.42 -0.07 -8.74
N ILE A 84 9.88 1.14 -8.67
CA ILE A 84 9.40 1.69 -7.40
C ILE A 84 8.30 0.78 -6.82
N ILE A 85 7.33 0.43 -7.63
CA ILE A 85 6.22 -0.40 -7.19
C ILE A 85 6.71 -1.80 -6.82
N LYS A 86 7.52 -2.41 -7.67
CA LYS A 86 7.97 -3.78 -7.46
C LYS A 86 8.80 -3.92 -6.18
N TYR A 87 9.79 -3.06 -6.02
CA TYR A 87 10.80 -3.25 -4.98
C TYR A 87 10.49 -2.52 -3.68
N LEU A 88 9.65 -1.51 -3.70
CA LEU A 88 9.39 -0.73 -2.49
C LEU A 88 7.98 -0.92 -1.94
N PHE A 89 6.97 -0.92 -2.78
CA PHE A 89 5.58 -0.99 -2.31
C PHE A 89 5.04 -2.42 -2.25
N LEU A 90 5.27 -3.20 -3.29
CA LEU A 90 4.68 -4.53 -3.38
C LEU A 90 5.47 -5.57 -2.62
N ARG A 91 6.78 -5.49 -2.67
CA ARG A 91 7.64 -6.51 -2.07
C ARG A 91 7.36 -6.79 -0.59
N PRO A 92 7.18 -5.78 0.28
CA PRO A 92 6.90 -6.08 1.69
C PRO A 92 5.61 -6.87 1.89
N ILE A 93 4.60 -6.63 1.05
CA ILE A 93 3.36 -7.40 1.12
C ILE A 93 3.62 -8.85 0.72
N LEU A 94 4.33 -9.06 -0.38
CA LEU A 94 4.57 -10.41 -0.90
C LEU A 94 5.48 -11.22 -0.01
N ILE A 95 6.44 -10.58 0.65
CA ILE A 95 7.26 -11.27 1.64
C ILE A 95 6.36 -11.77 2.78
N LYS A 96 5.48 -10.91 3.26
CA LYS A 96 4.58 -11.25 4.36
C LYS A 96 3.64 -12.39 3.99
N LEU A 97 3.18 -12.44 2.74
CA LEU A 97 2.27 -13.47 2.26
C LEU A 97 2.98 -14.70 1.70
N ASP A 98 4.31 -14.67 1.63
CA ASP A 98 5.09 -15.73 1.00
C ASP A 98 4.67 -15.96 -0.45
N LYS A 99 4.56 -14.86 -1.20
CA LYS A 99 4.08 -14.87 -2.58
C LYS A 99 5.01 -14.11 -3.52
N LEU A 100 6.32 -14.17 -3.28
CA LEU A 100 7.26 -13.47 -4.15
C LEU A 100 7.24 -13.97 -5.59
N ASP A 101 6.73 -15.18 -5.80
CA ASP A 101 6.63 -15.76 -7.14
C ASP A 101 5.70 -14.99 -8.07
N VAL A 102 4.76 -14.19 -7.53
CA VAL A 102 3.85 -13.40 -8.37
C VAL A 102 4.25 -11.93 -8.47
N GLU A 103 5.45 -11.58 -8.03
CA GLU A 103 5.87 -10.17 -7.96
C GLU A 103 5.86 -9.48 -9.31
N GLU A 104 6.43 -10.12 -10.34
CA GLU A 104 6.46 -9.50 -11.67
C GLU A 104 5.08 -9.39 -12.28
N GLU A 105 4.28 -10.43 -12.13
CA GLU A 105 2.92 -10.42 -12.66
C GLU A 105 2.10 -9.30 -12.04
N LEU A 106 2.16 -9.15 -10.72
CA LEU A 106 1.38 -8.12 -10.04
C LEU A 106 1.90 -6.72 -10.34
N THR A 107 3.21 -6.56 -10.47
CA THR A 107 3.77 -5.25 -10.81
C THR A 107 3.31 -4.83 -12.21
N SER A 108 3.36 -5.76 -13.17
CA SER A 108 2.88 -5.48 -14.52
C SER A 108 1.40 -5.13 -14.51
N LEU A 109 0.63 -5.83 -13.69
CA LEU A 109 -0.80 -5.57 -13.58
C LEU A 109 -1.07 -4.17 -13.00
N PHE A 110 -0.29 -3.76 -12.00
CA PHE A 110 -0.40 -2.40 -11.46
C PHE A 110 -0.22 -1.36 -12.58
N ILE A 111 0.75 -1.56 -13.43
CA ILE A 111 1.05 -0.63 -14.51
C ILE A 111 -0.06 -0.63 -15.57
N GLN A 112 -0.51 -1.82 -15.97
CA GLN A 112 -1.41 -1.96 -17.10
C GLN A 112 -2.88 -1.82 -16.74
N ASN A 113 -3.27 -2.27 -15.56
CA ASN A 113 -4.67 -2.26 -15.14
C ASN A 113 -4.76 -2.18 -13.62
N PRO A 114 -4.65 -0.96 -13.05
CA PRO A 114 -4.63 -0.81 -11.58
C PRO A 114 -5.88 -1.34 -10.89
N GLU A 115 -7.03 -1.31 -11.55
CA GLU A 115 -8.24 -1.82 -10.93
C GLU A 115 -8.19 -3.34 -10.77
N LYS A 116 -7.71 -4.04 -11.79
CA LYS A 116 -7.49 -5.48 -11.68
C LYS A 116 -6.41 -5.82 -10.67
N PHE A 117 -5.38 -4.98 -10.60
CA PHE A 117 -4.36 -5.14 -9.57
C PHE A 117 -4.99 -5.10 -8.18
N LYS A 118 -5.88 -4.12 -7.96
CA LYS A 118 -6.54 -3.97 -6.66
C LYS A 118 -7.37 -5.21 -6.32
N GLU A 119 -8.14 -5.70 -7.30
CA GLU A 119 -8.93 -6.92 -7.08
C GLU A 119 -8.06 -8.10 -6.69
N LYS A 120 -6.97 -8.30 -7.43
CA LYS A 120 -6.08 -9.42 -7.19
C LYS A 120 -5.42 -9.30 -5.83
N LEU A 121 -4.97 -8.10 -5.47
CA LEU A 121 -4.35 -7.88 -4.18
C LEU A 121 -5.34 -8.17 -3.05
N ASN A 122 -6.57 -7.69 -3.18
CA ASN A 122 -7.60 -7.93 -2.17
C ASN A 122 -7.88 -9.42 -2.01
N GLN A 123 -7.94 -10.16 -3.13
CA GLN A 123 -8.14 -11.60 -3.06
C GLN A 123 -7.01 -12.27 -2.28
N MET A 124 -5.78 -11.86 -2.53
CA MET A 124 -4.63 -12.43 -1.84
C MET A 124 -4.63 -12.10 -0.35
N LEU A 125 -5.03 -10.89 0.00
CA LEU A 125 -5.07 -10.46 1.40
C LEU A 125 -6.18 -11.14 2.19
N ASN A 126 -7.22 -11.60 1.50
CA ASN A 126 -8.39 -12.20 2.14
C ASN A 126 -8.36 -13.73 2.13
N GLN A 127 -7.27 -14.33 1.71
CA GLN A 127 -7.13 -15.79 1.75
C GLN A 127 -6.81 -16.30 3.13
#